data_f2b5bf0160feb194c16cd1d06d2317c1
#
_entry.id   f2b5bf0160feb194c16cd1d06d2317c1
#
_cell.length_a   1.000
_cell.length_b   1.000
_cell.length_c   1.000
_cell.angle_alpha   90.00
_cell.angle_beta   90.00
_cell.angle_gamma   90.00
#
_symmetry.space_group_name_H-M   'P 1'
#
loop_
_entity.id
_entity.type
_entity.pdbx_description
1 polymer ?
#
loop_
_entity_poly.entity_id
_entity_poly.type
_entity_poly.pdbx_seq_one_letter_code
_entity_poly.pdbx_strand_id
1 'polypeptide(L)'
;EAMGEPSVGKAMMNDTCTNVHVVNELNVPVLAMGLHDVVISASPEGILVSDKEQSSYIKPYVDKIDQQIMFAEKSWGSFRVLDVEDESLTIKVTLNPGHSMNYHSHMNRDEVWVVISGTGRTVVDGVERPVHVGDVVQMQAGCRHTVLADSELQLIEVQLGKEISVHDKQKFPLEQETTR
;
A
#
# COMPACT_ATOMS: atom_id res chain seq x y z
N GLU A 1 10.95 -26.74 22.18
CA GLU A 1 9.90 -26.07 21.39
C GLU A 1 9.73 -24.66 21.92
N ALA A 2 10.25 -23.68 21.23
CA ALA A 2 10.00 -22.28 21.52
C ALA A 2 8.53 -22.03 21.13
N MET A 3 7.62 -22.04 22.07
CA MET A 3 6.29 -21.50 21.84
C MET A 3 6.48 -19.99 21.64
N GLY A 4 6.29 -19.52 20.42
CA GLY A 4 6.24 -18.10 20.11
C GLY A 4 5.17 -17.42 20.97
N GLU A 5 5.30 -16.11 21.16
CA GLU A 5 4.31 -15.35 21.90
C GLU A 5 2.91 -15.60 21.32
N PRO A 6 1.87 -15.79 22.15
CA PRO A 6 0.51 -16.14 21.69
C PRO A 6 -0.14 -15.01 20.88
N SER A 7 0.43 -13.81 20.90
CA SER A 7 -0.04 -12.67 20.11
C SER A 7 1.11 -11.79 19.62
N VAL A 8 0.98 -11.32 18.38
CA VAL A 8 1.89 -10.36 17.73
C VAL A 8 1.06 -9.18 17.23
N GLY A 9 1.57 -7.96 17.42
CA GLY A 9 0.91 -6.73 17.02
C GLY A 9 -0.17 -6.27 18.01
N LYS A 10 -1.11 -5.44 17.56
CA LYS A 10 -2.20 -4.91 18.40
C LYS A 10 -3.27 -5.98 18.61
N ALA A 11 -3.02 -6.93 19.52
CA ALA A 11 -3.94 -8.02 19.81
C ALA A 11 -4.17 -8.15 21.33
N MET A 12 -5.39 -8.49 21.71
CA MET A 12 -5.79 -8.76 23.07
C MET A 12 -6.65 -10.03 23.12
N MET A 13 -6.40 -10.87 24.09
CA MET A 13 -7.19 -12.08 24.35
C MET A 13 -7.66 -12.08 25.80
N ASN A 14 -8.87 -12.55 26.05
CA ASN A 14 -9.35 -12.74 27.42
C ASN A 14 -8.89 -14.10 27.99
N ASP A 15 -9.03 -14.26 29.30
CA ASP A 15 -8.56 -15.43 30.06
C ASP A 15 -9.29 -16.74 29.70
N THR A 16 -10.39 -16.66 28.96
CA THR A 16 -11.15 -17.85 28.51
C THR A 16 -10.66 -18.39 27.17
N CYS A 17 -9.73 -17.71 26.51
CA CYS A 17 -9.08 -18.22 25.30
C CYS A 17 -8.07 -19.32 25.66
N THR A 18 -8.09 -20.43 24.91
CA THR A 18 -7.12 -21.52 25.07
C THR A 18 -6.54 -21.94 23.73
N ASN A 19 -5.21 -22.07 23.65
CA ASN A 19 -4.49 -22.45 22.43
C ASN A 19 -4.84 -21.56 21.22
N VAL A 20 -4.97 -20.24 21.45
CA VAL A 20 -5.25 -19.24 20.42
C VAL A 20 -3.95 -18.51 20.07
N HIS A 21 -3.71 -18.31 18.77
CA HIS A 21 -2.62 -17.45 18.27
C HIS A 21 -3.20 -16.33 17.41
N VAL A 22 -2.75 -15.10 17.67
CA VAL A 22 -3.15 -13.91 16.91
C VAL A 22 -1.92 -13.24 16.35
N VAL A 23 -1.87 -13.08 15.02
CA VAL A 23 -0.88 -12.25 14.32
C VAL A 23 -1.62 -11.10 13.66
N ASN A 24 -1.38 -9.88 14.13
CA ASN A 24 -2.06 -8.69 13.62
C ASN A 24 -1.04 -7.68 13.09
N GLU A 25 -0.95 -7.58 11.77
CA GLU A 25 -0.11 -6.60 11.06
C GLU A 25 -0.85 -5.29 10.77
N LEU A 26 -2.15 -5.23 11.10
CA LEU A 26 -2.96 -4.03 10.90
C LEU A 26 -2.80 -3.04 12.05
N ASN A 27 -3.15 -1.77 11.77
CA ASN A 27 -3.16 -0.72 12.79
C ASN A 27 -4.43 -0.70 13.66
N VAL A 28 -5.44 -1.50 13.31
CA VAL A 28 -6.66 -1.70 14.11
C VAL A 28 -6.44 -2.81 15.13
N PRO A 29 -6.99 -2.72 16.36
CA PRO A 29 -6.83 -3.77 17.34
C PRO A 29 -7.67 -5.01 16.99
N VAL A 30 -7.15 -6.20 17.34
CA VAL A 30 -7.89 -7.46 17.34
C VAL A 30 -8.18 -7.85 18.77
N LEU A 31 -9.44 -8.10 19.10
CA LEU A 31 -9.88 -8.65 20.39
C LEU A 31 -10.46 -10.04 20.15
N ALA A 32 -9.88 -11.06 20.80
CA ALA A 32 -10.35 -12.44 20.77
C ALA A 32 -10.86 -12.84 22.15
N MET A 33 -12.06 -13.43 22.22
CA MET A 33 -12.69 -13.83 23.47
C MET A 33 -13.34 -15.22 23.35
N GLY A 34 -13.08 -16.08 24.32
CA GLY A 34 -13.74 -17.40 24.43
C GLY A 34 -13.44 -18.36 23.29
N LEU A 35 -12.31 -18.20 22.62
CA LEU A 35 -11.89 -19.03 21.48
C LEU A 35 -10.99 -20.19 21.95
N HIS A 36 -11.03 -21.30 21.23
CA HIS A 36 -10.24 -22.49 21.49
C HIS A 36 -9.68 -23.04 20.19
N ASP A 37 -8.37 -23.38 20.20
CA ASP A 37 -7.66 -24.00 19.07
C ASP A 37 -7.75 -23.19 17.75
N VAL A 38 -7.67 -21.85 17.83
CA VAL A 38 -7.85 -20.92 16.71
C VAL A 38 -6.56 -20.19 16.39
N VAL A 39 -6.32 -19.95 15.11
CA VAL A 39 -5.38 -18.97 14.59
C VAL A 39 -6.15 -17.81 13.96
N ILE A 40 -5.74 -16.59 14.29
CA ILE A 40 -6.19 -15.35 13.66
C ILE A 40 -4.98 -14.68 13.03
N SER A 41 -5.01 -14.45 11.73
CA SER A 41 -4.00 -13.69 11.00
C SER A 41 -4.66 -12.52 10.29
N ALA A 42 -4.32 -11.30 10.67
CA ALA A 42 -4.85 -10.08 10.09
C ALA A 42 -3.71 -9.33 9.38
N SER A 43 -3.82 -9.17 8.07
CA SER A 43 -2.88 -8.48 7.21
C SER A 43 -3.60 -7.52 6.25
N PRO A 44 -2.89 -6.64 5.54
CA PRO A 44 -3.51 -5.79 4.53
C PRO A 44 -4.27 -6.56 3.43
N GLU A 45 -3.87 -7.79 3.13
CA GLU A 45 -4.48 -8.63 2.11
C GLU A 45 -5.78 -9.29 2.57
N GLY A 46 -5.99 -9.38 3.89
CA GLY A 46 -7.19 -9.99 4.44
C GLY A 46 -7.03 -10.51 5.85
N ILE A 47 -8.14 -11.02 6.39
CA ILE A 47 -8.19 -11.59 7.73
C ILE A 47 -8.57 -13.06 7.62
N LEU A 48 -7.70 -13.92 8.12
CA LEU A 48 -7.94 -15.35 8.31
C LEU A 48 -8.34 -15.59 9.76
N VAL A 49 -9.45 -16.29 9.96
CA VAL A 49 -9.84 -16.90 11.24
C VAL A 49 -10.06 -18.38 10.97
N SER A 50 -9.27 -19.23 11.58
CA SER A 50 -9.32 -20.68 11.31
C SER A 50 -9.09 -21.49 12.57
N ASP A 51 -9.77 -22.61 12.67
CA ASP A 51 -9.32 -23.70 13.51
C ASP A 51 -7.90 -24.11 13.11
N LYS A 52 -7.05 -24.48 14.07
CA LYS A 52 -5.64 -24.78 13.81
C LYS A 52 -5.45 -26.02 12.93
N GLU A 53 -6.29 -27.03 13.06
CA GLU A 53 -6.21 -28.22 12.21
C GLU A 53 -6.63 -27.91 10.76
N GLN A 54 -7.58 -26.97 10.58
CA GLN A 54 -8.08 -26.57 9.28
C GLN A 54 -7.13 -25.60 8.55
N SER A 55 -6.26 -24.90 9.26
CA SER A 55 -5.37 -23.88 8.69
C SER A 55 -4.44 -24.43 7.59
N SER A 56 -4.13 -25.72 7.58
CA SER A 56 -3.35 -26.38 6.54
C SER A 56 -4.10 -26.55 5.20
N TYR A 57 -5.41 -26.40 5.19
CA TYR A 57 -6.27 -26.64 4.03
C TYR A 57 -6.82 -25.36 3.39
N ILE A 58 -6.23 -24.20 3.69
CA ILE A 58 -6.74 -22.89 3.24
C ILE A 58 -6.54 -22.65 1.73
N LYS A 59 -5.52 -23.26 1.12
CA LYS A 59 -5.10 -22.94 -0.26
C LYS A 59 -6.24 -22.98 -1.28
N PRO A 60 -7.11 -24.01 -1.37
CA PRO A 60 -8.19 -24.05 -2.35
C PRO A 60 -9.25 -22.96 -2.17
N TYR A 61 -9.30 -22.33 -1.00
CA TYR A 61 -10.22 -21.22 -0.70
C TYR A 61 -9.57 -19.88 -1.03
N VAL A 62 -8.32 -19.69 -0.64
CA VAL A 62 -7.54 -18.48 -0.95
C VAL A 62 -7.40 -18.29 -2.46
N ASP A 63 -7.15 -19.37 -3.21
CA ASP A 63 -7.04 -19.35 -4.67
C ASP A 63 -8.35 -18.90 -5.39
N LYS A 64 -9.48 -18.87 -4.68
CA LYS A 64 -10.78 -18.38 -5.20
C LYS A 64 -11.07 -16.92 -4.85
N ILE A 65 -10.30 -16.35 -3.92
CA ILE A 65 -10.43 -14.95 -3.54
C ILE A 65 -9.66 -14.13 -4.57
N ASP A 66 -10.36 -13.23 -5.24
CA ASP A 66 -9.72 -12.24 -6.11
C ASP A 66 -8.95 -11.27 -5.22
N GLN A 67 -7.63 -11.45 -5.18
CA GLN A 67 -6.77 -10.68 -4.29
C GLN A 67 -6.26 -9.45 -5.00
N GLN A 68 -6.71 -8.28 -4.56
CA GLN A 68 -6.04 -7.04 -4.88
C GLN A 68 -4.78 -6.90 -4.02
N ILE A 69 -3.67 -6.46 -4.63
CA ILE A 69 -2.46 -6.13 -3.87
C ILE A 69 -2.75 -4.89 -3.02
N MET A 70 -2.90 -5.08 -1.71
CA MET A 70 -3.20 -4.01 -0.76
C MET A 70 -1.94 -3.32 -0.21
N PHE A 71 -0.79 -4.00 -0.29
CA PHE A 71 0.51 -3.46 0.12
C PHE A 71 1.61 -4.03 -0.77
N ALA A 72 2.61 -3.22 -1.13
CA ALA A 72 3.83 -3.72 -1.76
C ALA A 72 5.04 -2.83 -1.42
N GLU A 73 6.17 -3.49 -1.20
CA GLU A 73 7.48 -2.86 -1.16
C GLU A 73 8.05 -2.76 -2.58
N LYS A 74 8.73 -1.64 -2.85
CA LYS A 74 9.41 -1.33 -4.11
C LYS A 74 10.83 -0.85 -3.81
N SER A 75 11.69 -0.82 -4.82
CA SER A 75 13.06 -0.30 -4.67
C SER A 75 13.10 1.15 -4.20
N TRP A 76 12.06 1.92 -4.43
CA TRP A 76 11.96 3.33 -4.06
C TRP A 76 11.21 3.59 -2.73
N GLY A 77 10.60 2.59 -2.13
CA GLY A 77 9.79 2.71 -0.91
C GLY A 77 8.65 1.71 -0.88
N SER A 78 7.44 2.15 -0.58
CA SER A 78 6.27 1.27 -0.49
C SER A 78 4.98 1.99 -0.85
N PHE A 79 3.94 1.21 -1.12
CA PHE A 79 2.58 1.74 -1.16
C PHE A 79 1.61 0.84 -0.38
N ARG A 80 0.54 1.46 0.12
CA ARG A 80 -0.60 0.77 0.74
C ARG A 80 -1.88 1.29 0.11
N VAL A 81 -2.76 0.37 -0.28
CA VAL A 81 -4.11 0.71 -0.70
C VAL A 81 -4.93 1.10 0.54
N LEU A 82 -5.63 2.22 0.45
CA LEU A 82 -6.49 2.75 1.50
C LEU A 82 -7.96 2.51 1.20
N ASP A 83 -8.34 2.63 -0.09
CA ASP A 83 -9.71 2.51 -0.54
C ASP A 83 -9.77 2.06 -2.00
N VAL A 84 -10.77 1.26 -2.34
CA VAL A 84 -11.01 0.70 -3.67
C VAL A 84 -12.47 0.80 -4.00
N GLU A 85 -12.79 1.53 -5.06
CA GLU A 85 -14.14 1.66 -5.62
C GLU A 85 -14.12 1.35 -7.11
N ASP A 86 -15.28 1.29 -7.74
CA ASP A 86 -15.40 0.92 -9.16
C ASP A 86 -14.62 1.84 -10.12
N GLU A 87 -14.58 3.13 -9.83
CA GLU A 87 -13.92 4.15 -10.66
C GLU A 87 -12.84 4.93 -9.91
N SER A 88 -12.41 4.47 -8.74
CA SER A 88 -11.33 5.12 -7.97
C SER A 88 -10.49 4.14 -7.16
N LEU A 89 -9.22 4.48 -7.01
CA LEU A 89 -8.28 3.80 -6.13
C LEU A 89 -7.51 4.85 -5.33
N THR A 90 -7.54 4.74 -4.02
CA THR A 90 -6.78 5.61 -3.12
C THR A 90 -5.65 4.82 -2.50
N ILE A 91 -4.43 5.33 -2.63
CA ILE A 91 -3.24 4.70 -2.04
C ILE A 91 -2.43 5.71 -1.22
N LYS A 92 -1.77 5.23 -0.19
CA LYS A 92 -0.69 5.94 0.47
C LYS A 92 0.64 5.44 -0.08
N VAL A 93 1.46 6.37 -0.55
CA VAL A 93 2.80 6.11 -1.05
C VAL A 93 3.82 6.66 -0.07
N THR A 94 4.85 5.90 0.21
CA THR A 94 6.02 6.32 0.99
C THR A 94 7.28 6.11 0.16
N LEU A 95 8.03 7.20 -0.09
CA LEU A 95 9.31 7.13 -0.77
C LEU A 95 10.45 7.31 0.22
N ASN A 96 11.46 6.47 0.09
CA ASN A 96 12.70 6.60 0.86
C ASN A 96 13.50 7.84 0.40
N PRO A 97 14.25 8.49 1.31
CA PRO A 97 15.08 9.63 0.96
C PRO A 97 16.03 9.32 -0.21
N GLY A 98 16.12 10.23 -1.16
CA GLY A 98 16.97 10.09 -2.35
C GLY A 98 16.43 9.14 -3.43
N HIS A 99 15.23 8.60 -3.27
CA HIS A 99 14.62 7.70 -4.24
C HIS A 99 13.52 8.40 -5.05
N SER A 100 13.20 7.83 -6.20
CA SER A 100 12.17 8.32 -7.09
C SER A 100 11.33 7.17 -7.67
N MET A 101 10.09 7.44 -7.99
CA MET A 101 9.32 6.57 -8.89
C MET A 101 9.88 6.63 -10.30
N ASN A 102 9.53 5.64 -11.13
CA ASN A 102 9.82 5.74 -12.57
C ASN A 102 9.06 6.95 -13.16
N TYR A 103 9.67 7.66 -14.12
CA TYR A 103 8.96 8.63 -14.95
C TYR A 103 8.03 7.88 -15.89
N HIS A 104 6.72 8.14 -15.80
CA HIS A 104 5.71 7.31 -16.47
C HIS A 104 4.42 8.08 -16.75
N SER A 105 3.55 7.50 -17.56
CA SER A 105 2.18 7.97 -17.76
C SER A 105 1.17 6.82 -17.66
N HIS A 106 -0.10 7.20 -17.50
CA HIS A 106 -1.27 6.34 -17.56
C HIS A 106 -2.26 6.89 -18.57
N MET A 107 -2.91 6.02 -19.34
CA MET A 107 -3.83 6.44 -20.41
C MET A 107 -5.29 6.40 -20.00
N ASN A 108 -5.63 5.59 -18.97
CA ASN A 108 -7.01 5.32 -18.59
C ASN A 108 -7.40 5.89 -17.23
N ARG A 109 -6.54 6.72 -16.62
CA ARG A 109 -6.82 7.35 -15.33
C ARG A 109 -6.16 8.70 -15.17
N ASP A 110 -6.82 9.55 -14.42
CA ASP A 110 -6.25 10.76 -13.85
C ASP A 110 -5.66 10.44 -12.47
N GLU A 111 -4.69 11.23 -12.02
CA GLU A 111 -4.12 11.09 -10.67
C GLU A 111 -4.10 12.44 -9.95
N VAL A 112 -4.38 12.39 -8.66
CA VAL A 112 -4.24 13.52 -7.74
C VAL A 112 -3.36 13.08 -6.58
N TRP A 113 -2.27 13.80 -6.36
CA TRP A 113 -1.36 13.59 -5.24
C TRP A 113 -1.51 14.68 -4.20
N VAL A 114 -1.56 14.30 -2.94
CA VAL A 114 -1.52 15.21 -1.79
C VAL A 114 -0.33 14.85 -0.94
N VAL A 115 0.63 15.75 -0.81
CA VAL A 115 1.81 15.54 0.05
C VAL A 115 1.40 15.66 1.51
N ILE A 116 1.63 14.61 2.30
CA ILE A 116 1.23 14.55 3.72
C ILE A 116 2.41 14.56 4.69
N SER A 117 3.63 14.28 4.19
CA SER A 117 4.85 14.31 5.01
C SER A 117 6.08 14.45 4.10
N GLY A 118 7.12 15.08 4.61
CA GLY A 118 8.40 15.22 3.92
C GLY A 118 8.46 16.31 2.87
N THR A 119 9.53 16.29 2.09
CA THR A 119 9.83 17.21 1.01
C THR A 119 10.40 16.47 -0.19
N GLY A 120 10.21 17.02 -1.37
CA GLY A 120 10.70 16.42 -2.61
C GLY A 120 10.45 17.31 -3.81
N ARG A 121 10.48 16.70 -4.98
CA ARG A 121 10.23 17.39 -6.26
C ARG A 121 9.37 16.49 -7.14
N THR A 122 8.43 17.09 -7.83
CA THR A 122 7.67 16.40 -8.89
C THR A 122 8.18 16.86 -10.25
N VAL A 123 8.15 15.95 -11.22
CA VAL A 123 8.32 16.28 -12.63
C VAL A 123 7.05 15.89 -13.35
N VAL A 124 6.36 16.86 -13.93
CA VAL A 124 5.13 16.66 -14.71
C VAL A 124 5.36 17.24 -16.11
N ASP A 125 5.26 16.39 -17.13
CA ASP A 125 5.54 16.74 -18.54
C ASP A 125 6.86 17.51 -18.72
N GLY A 126 7.92 17.06 -18.04
CA GLY A 126 9.25 17.66 -18.08
C GLY A 126 9.43 18.88 -17.18
N VAL A 127 8.40 19.39 -16.53
CA VAL A 127 8.49 20.54 -15.62
C VAL A 127 8.72 20.07 -14.18
N GLU A 128 9.89 20.37 -13.64
CA GLU A 128 10.23 20.09 -12.24
C GLU A 128 9.70 21.20 -11.31
N ARG A 129 9.11 20.78 -10.17
CA ARG A 129 8.64 21.69 -9.12
C ARG A 129 8.91 21.08 -7.74
N PRO A 130 9.39 21.89 -6.77
CA PRO A 130 9.46 21.44 -5.38
C PRO A 130 8.07 21.19 -4.82
N VAL A 131 7.97 20.23 -3.89
CA VAL A 131 6.72 19.92 -3.18
C VAL A 131 6.96 19.79 -1.68
N HIS A 132 5.98 20.24 -0.91
CA HIS A 132 5.98 20.29 0.55
C HIS A 132 4.63 19.75 1.08
N VAL A 133 4.54 19.54 2.36
CA VAL A 133 3.29 19.12 3.03
C VAL A 133 2.16 20.10 2.71
N GLY A 134 1.04 19.57 2.25
CA GLY A 134 -0.15 20.30 1.84
C GLY A 134 -0.24 20.60 0.34
N ASP A 135 0.85 20.40 -0.42
CA ASP A 135 0.80 20.59 -1.86
C ASP A 135 -0.05 19.51 -2.54
N VAL A 136 -0.76 19.94 -3.58
CA VAL A 136 -1.61 19.10 -4.42
C VAL A 136 -1.12 19.15 -5.85
N VAL A 137 -0.91 17.96 -6.44
CA VAL A 137 -0.50 17.82 -7.85
C VAL A 137 -1.58 17.05 -8.58
N GLN A 138 -2.15 17.64 -9.62
CA GLN A 138 -3.15 17.00 -10.48
C GLN A 138 -2.53 16.66 -11.83
N MET A 139 -2.78 15.46 -12.29
CA MET A 139 -2.29 14.92 -13.56
C MET A 139 -3.44 14.24 -14.30
N GLN A 140 -3.69 14.69 -15.51
CA GLN A 140 -4.67 14.04 -16.39
C GLN A 140 -4.06 12.81 -17.05
N ALA A 141 -4.92 11.93 -17.52
CA ALA A 141 -4.52 10.79 -18.35
C ALA A 141 -3.60 11.24 -19.49
N GLY A 142 -2.51 10.51 -19.71
CA GLY A 142 -1.48 10.83 -20.68
C GLY A 142 -0.34 11.71 -20.16
N CYS A 143 -0.51 12.46 -19.07
CA CYS A 143 0.58 13.22 -18.46
C CYS A 143 1.73 12.31 -18.01
N ARG A 144 2.96 12.68 -18.35
CA ARG A 144 4.15 12.00 -17.85
C ARG A 144 4.54 12.60 -16.50
N HIS A 145 4.74 11.76 -15.51
CA HIS A 145 5.01 12.25 -14.17
C HIS A 145 5.92 11.32 -13.37
N THR A 146 6.58 11.92 -12.38
CA THR A 146 7.32 11.23 -11.32
C THR A 146 7.42 12.12 -10.10
N VAL A 147 7.85 11.54 -8.98
CA VAL A 147 8.22 12.25 -7.77
C VAL A 147 9.56 11.73 -7.27
N LEU A 148 10.39 12.66 -6.79
CA LEU A 148 11.69 12.43 -6.19
C LEU A 148 11.62 12.88 -4.74
N ALA A 149 12.07 12.06 -3.82
CA ALA A 149 12.05 12.35 -2.39
C ALA A 149 13.39 12.95 -1.95
N ASP A 150 13.38 14.16 -1.39
CA ASP A 150 14.57 14.76 -0.78
C ASP A 150 14.72 14.28 0.70
N SER A 151 13.61 14.15 1.40
CA SER A 151 13.50 13.45 2.68
C SER A 151 12.56 12.25 2.52
N GLU A 152 12.27 11.46 3.56
CA GLU A 152 11.17 10.51 3.49
C GLU A 152 9.91 11.27 3.10
N LEU A 153 9.34 10.94 1.94
CA LEU A 153 8.20 11.64 1.37
C LEU A 153 6.98 10.73 1.41
N GLN A 154 5.88 11.22 1.98
CA GLN A 154 4.62 10.50 1.99
C GLN A 154 3.56 11.30 1.25
N LEU A 155 2.82 10.65 0.39
CA LEU A 155 1.70 11.25 -0.33
C LEU A 155 0.50 10.30 -0.37
N ILE A 156 -0.68 10.90 -0.45
CA ILE A 156 -1.91 10.21 -0.81
C ILE A 156 -2.09 10.40 -2.30
N GLU A 157 -2.25 9.31 -3.01
CA GLU A 157 -2.53 9.26 -4.44
C GLU A 157 -3.96 8.77 -4.64
N VAL A 158 -4.78 9.57 -5.31
CA VAL A 158 -6.12 9.20 -5.76
C VAL A 158 -6.07 9.01 -7.26
N GLN A 159 -6.37 7.81 -7.71
CA GLN A 159 -6.50 7.43 -9.11
C GLN A 159 -7.97 7.43 -9.48
N LEU A 160 -8.34 8.07 -10.58
CA LEU A 160 -9.72 8.24 -11.04
C LEU A 160 -9.85 7.74 -12.49
N GLY A 161 -10.64 6.71 -12.70
CA GLY A 161 -10.83 6.11 -14.03
C GLY A 161 -11.67 4.85 -13.99
N LYS A 162 -12.21 4.46 -15.15
CA LYS A 162 -13.07 3.27 -15.28
C LYS A 162 -12.32 1.96 -15.32
N GLU A 163 -11.03 2.00 -15.67
CA GLU A 163 -10.17 0.82 -15.83
C GLU A 163 -8.82 1.10 -15.16
N ILE A 164 -8.80 1.06 -13.83
CA ILE A 164 -7.57 1.25 -13.06
C ILE A 164 -6.81 -0.07 -13.03
N SER A 165 -5.72 -0.16 -13.80
CA SER A 165 -4.92 -1.36 -13.93
C SER A 165 -3.44 -1.06 -13.72
N VAL A 166 -2.71 -1.99 -13.11
CA VAL A 166 -1.25 -1.94 -13.00
C VAL A 166 -0.56 -2.06 -14.36
N HIS A 167 -1.26 -2.56 -15.37
CA HIS A 167 -0.77 -2.70 -16.74
C HIS A 167 -0.90 -1.39 -17.54
N ASP A 168 -1.72 -0.42 -17.09
CA ASP A 168 -1.84 0.91 -17.65
C ASP A 168 -0.70 1.79 -17.17
N LYS A 169 0.54 1.43 -17.53
CA LYS A 169 1.75 2.16 -17.14
C LYS A 169 2.78 2.12 -18.25
N GLN A 170 3.02 3.27 -18.88
CA GLN A 170 4.10 3.46 -19.84
C GLN A 170 5.28 4.21 -19.19
N LYS A 171 6.46 3.63 -19.21
CA LYS A 171 7.68 4.21 -18.63
C LYS A 171 8.46 4.99 -19.68
N PHE A 172 9.10 6.08 -19.24
CA PHE A 172 9.95 6.94 -20.06
C PHE A 172 11.30 7.17 -19.38
N PRO A 173 12.37 7.46 -20.14
CA PRO A 173 13.59 7.97 -19.55
C PRO A 173 13.32 9.38 -18.97
N LEU A 174 13.82 9.64 -17.77
CA LEU A 174 13.89 10.99 -17.22
C LEU A 174 15.17 11.61 -17.77
N GLU A 175 15.05 12.48 -18.76
CA GLU A 175 16.18 13.25 -19.26
C GLU A 175 16.58 14.24 -18.16
N GLN A 176 17.75 14.05 -17.55
CA GLN A 176 18.35 15.08 -16.70
C GLN A 176 18.73 16.23 -17.59
N GLU A 177 18.14 17.40 -17.40
CA GLU A 177 18.69 18.63 -18.02
C GLU A 177 20.14 18.79 -17.56
N THR A 178 21.06 18.52 -18.48
CA THR A 178 22.46 18.86 -18.30
C THR A 178 22.50 20.37 -18.27
N THR A 179 22.47 20.99 -17.10
CA THR A 179 22.76 22.39 -16.89
C THR A 179 24.14 22.64 -17.48
N ARG A 180 24.20 23.34 -18.62
CA ARG A 180 25.42 23.93 -19.19
C ARG A 180 25.74 25.25 -18.49
#